data_427b71517ba625e56f1805cedef003ee
#
_entry.id   427b71517ba625e56f1805cedef003ee
#
_cell.length_a   1.000
_cell.length_b   1.000
_cell.length_c   1.000
_cell.angle_alpha   90.00
_cell.angle_beta   90.00
_cell.angle_gamma   90.00
#
_symmetry.space_group_name_H-M   'P 1'
#
loop_
_entity.id
_entity.type
_entity.pdbx_description
1 polymer ?
#
loop_
_entity_poly.entity_id
_entity_poly.type
_entity_poly.pdbx_seq_one_letter_code
_entity_poly.pdbx_strand_id
1 'polypeptide(L)'
;KDIRKNMMDTATLQRYKVLKVKGAHYPMIKYTNNKKDIVEGMIAKNLTYNELMKLDRFEGENYFRQFIKINTIKNIEDAQIYLPKANLISSGPWNYDDWYKNDMKKFFENEFDLNGVK
;
A
#
# COMPACT_ATOMS: atom_id res chain seq x y z
N LYS A 1 15.04 -12.13 7.27
CA LYS A 1 14.98 -10.72 6.87
C LYS A 1 15.46 -10.53 5.46
N ASP A 2 16.69 -10.91 5.16
CA ASP A 2 17.17 -10.82 3.80
C ASP A 2 16.39 -11.71 2.85
N ILE A 3 15.87 -12.76 3.38
CA ILE A 3 15.03 -13.71 2.66
C ILE A 3 13.80 -13.02 2.08
N ARG A 4 13.34 -11.94 2.72
CA ARG A 4 12.18 -11.18 2.28
C ARG A 4 12.37 -10.47 0.97
N LYS A 5 13.60 -10.06 0.65
CA LYS A 5 13.90 -9.40 -0.61
C LYS A 5 13.61 -10.31 -1.79
N ASN A 6 13.84 -11.59 -1.61
CA ASN A 6 13.61 -12.57 -2.67
C ASN A 6 12.14 -12.88 -2.89
N MET A 7 11.28 -12.39 -1.98
CA MET A 7 9.84 -12.56 -2.07
C MET A 7 9.14 -11.35 -2.67
N MET A 8 9.89 -10.32 -3.05
CA MET A 8 9.33 -9.09 -3.60
C MET A 8 9.50 -9.07 -5.11
N ASP A 9 8.40 -8.84 -5.81
CA ASP A 9 8.42 -8.64 -7.27
C ASP A 9 7.82 -7.29 -7.60
N THR A 10 8.31 -6.69 -8.69
CA THR A 10 7.68 -5.48 -9.21
C THR A 10 6.33 -5.82 -9.82
N ALA A 11 5.39 -4.91 -9.68
CA ALA A 11 4.04 -5.12 -10.18
C ALA A 11 3.41 -3.80 -10.56
N THR A 12 2.43 -3.86 -11.46
CA THR A 12 1.62 -2.70 -11.83
C THR A 12 0.15 -3.00 -11.64
N LEU A 13 -0.59 -1.97 -11.24
CA LEU A 13 -2.02 -2.07 -11.01
C LEU A 13 -2.73 -0.98 -11.81
N GLN A 14 -3.54 -1.39 -12.78
CA GLN A 14 -4.25 -0.49 -13.67
C GLN A 14 -5.59 -0.07 -13.06
N ARG A 15 -6.01 1.16 -13.34
CA ARG A 15 -7.29 1.74 -12.91
C ARG A 15 -7.30 2.20 -11.46
N TYR A 16 -6.12 2.40 -10.88
CA TYR A 16 -5.96 2.90 -9.51
C TYR A 16 -5.00 4.07 -9.48
N LYS A 17 -5.14 4.90 -8.46
CA LYS A 17 -4.23 6.02 -8.19
C LYS A 17 -3.78 6.00 -6.74
N VAL A 18 -2.59 6.55 -6.52
CA VAL A 18 -2.09 6.79 -5.16
C VAL A 18 -2.41 8.23 -4.80
N LEU A 19 -3.10 8.43 -3.69
CA LEU A 19 -3.54 9.75 -3.24
C LEU A 19 -3.08 9.99 -1.81
N LYS A 20 -2.96 11.27 -1.45
CA LYS A 20 -2.69 11.64 -0.06
C LYS A 20 -3.95 11.46 0.77
N VAL A 21 -3.79 10.96 1.98
CA VAL A 21 -4.88 10.94 2.96
C VAL A 21 -4.85 12.26 3.71
N LYS A 22 -5.98 12.96 3.73
CA LYS A 22 -6.08 14.25 4.40
C LYS A 22 -5.82 14.09 5.89
N GLY A 23 -4.88 14.89 6.41
CA GLY A 23 -4.55 14.87 7.84
C GLY A 23 -3.60 13.75 8.26
N ALA A 24 -3.05 13.01 7.32
CA ALA A 24 -2.13 11.92 7.62
C ALA A 24 -0.82 12.06 6.83
N HIS A 25 0.17 11.25 7.21
CA HIS A 25 1.48 11.25 6.54
C HIS A 25 1.69 9.98 5.73
N TYR A 26 0.61 9.37 5.26
CA TYR A 26 0.66 8.16 4.45
C TYR A 26 -0.35 8.27 3.30
N PRO A 27 -0.10 7.52 2.22
CA PRO A 27 -1.01 7.55 1.07
C PRO A 27 -2.09 6.48 1.16
N MET A 28 -3.02 6.54 0.22
CA MET A 28 -3.98 5.48 -0.03
C MET A 28 -4.03 5.17 -1.52
N ILE A 29 -4.41 3.96 -1.87
CA ILE A 29 -4.64 3.55 -3.25
C ILE A 29 -6.13 3.50 -3.47
N LYS A 30 -6.60 4.17 -4.52
CA LYS A 30 -8.04 4.27 -4.78
C LYS A 30 -8.36 3.87 -6.20
N TYR A 31 -9.45 3.12 -6.37
CA TYR A 31 -9.94 2.70 -7.66
C TYR A 31 -10.52 3.90 -8.41
N THR A 32 -10.08 4.10 -9.65
CA THR A 32 -10.55 5.22 -10.48
C THR A 32 -11.36 4.76 -11.69
N ASN A 33 -11.25 3.48 -12.04
CA ASN A 33 -11.83 2.91 -13.26
C ASN A 33 -11.34 3.59 -14.54
N ASN A 34 -10.18 4.24 -14.49
CA ASN A 34 -9.57 4.89 -15.64
C ASN A 34 -8.34 4.10 -16.08
N LYS A 35 -8.38 3.57 -17.31
CA LYS A 35 -7.29 2.74 -17.84
C LYS A 35 -5.95 3.45 -17.88
N LYS A 36 -5.94 4.77 -17.92
CA LYS A 36 -4.70 5.55 -17.96
C LYS A 36 -4.04 5.65 -16.60
N ASP A 37 -4.78 5.37 -15.53
CA ASP A 37 -4.21 5.41 -14.19
C ASP A 37 -3.54 4.08 -13.89
N ILE A 38 -2.26 4.15 -13.54
CA ILE A 38 -1.45 2.98 -13.25
C ILE A 38 -0.64 3.25 -12.00
N VAL A 39 -0.65 2.30 -11.08
CA VAL A 39 0.20 2.34 -9.89
C VAL A 39 1.33 1.35 -10.11
N GLU A 40 2.56 1.81 -9.92
CA GLU A 40 3.74 0.97 -9.95
C GLU A 40 4.18 0.70 -8.52
N GLY A 41 4.50 -0.54 -8.23
CA GLY A 41 4.87 -0.91 -6.88
C GLY A 41 5.46 -2.30 -6.82
N MET A 42 5.34 -2.91 -5.67
CA MET A 42 5.89 -4.24 -5.43
C MET A 42 4.85 -5.12 -4.76
N ILE A 43 4.92 -6.41 -5.08
CA ILE A 43 4.09 -7.42 -4.44
C ILE A 43 4.99 -8.26 -3.53
N ALA A 44 4.54 -8.46 -2.30
CA ALA A 44 5.21 -9.34 -1.36
C ALA A 44 4.58 -10.72 -1.44
N LYS A 45 5.40 -11.74 -1.60
CA LYS A 45 4.93 -13.12 -1.77
C LYS A 45 5.24 -13.96 -0.55
N ASN A 46 4.49 -15.05 -0.43
CA ASN A 46 4.74 -16.09 0.58
C ASN A 46 4.74 -15.59 2.02
N LEU A 47 3.86 -14.64 2.31
CA LEU A 47 3.67 -14.18 3.68
C LEU A 47 2.99 -15.27 4.50
N THR A 48 3.45 -15.46 5.73
CA THR A 48 2.78 -16.37 6.63
C THR A 48 1.49 -15.75 7.16
N TYR A 49 0.62 -16.59 7.71
CA TYR A 49 -0.62 -16.11 8.33
C TYR A 49 -0.34 -15.06 9.41
N ASN A 50 0.65 -15.33 10.27
CA ASN A 50 0.99 -14.39 11.35
C ASN A 50 1.48 -13.06 10.81
N GLU A 51 2.28 -13.08 9.73
CA GLU A 51 2.76 -11.86 9.09
C GLU A 51 1.62 -11.05 8.51
N LEU A 52 0.67 -11.73 7.88
CA LEU A 52 -0.49 -11.06 7.30
C LEU A 52 -1.36 -10.43 8.39
N MET A 53 -1.54 -11.12 9.50
CA MET A 53 -2.30 -10.56 10.62
C MET A 53 -1.64 -9.33 11.22
N LYS A 54 -0.31 -9.31 11.25
CA LYS A 54 0.43 -8.12 11.71
C LYS A 54 0.24 -6.95 10.78
N LEU A 55 0.24 -7.19 9.46
CA LEU A 55 -0.03 -6.16 8.48
C LEU A 55 -1.45 -5.63 8.61
N ASP A 56 -2.42 -6.51 8.81
CA ASP A 56 -3.81 -6.08 9.01
C ASP A 56 -3.92 -5.14 10.20
N ARG A 57 -3.23 -5.43 11.29
CA ARG A 57 -3.23 -4.57 12.47
C ARG A 57 -2.54 -3.24 12.20
N PHE A 58 -1.45 -3.26 11.46
CA PHE A 58 -0.72 -2.04 11.10
C PHE A 58 -1.59 -1.12 10.23
N GLU A 59 -2.28 -1.68 9.24
CA GLU A 59 -3.15 -0.88 8.36
C GLU A 59 -4.35 -0.31 9.11
N GLY A 60 -4.85 -1.06 10.10
CA GLY A 60 -5.85 -0.55 11.01
C GLY A 60 -7.26 -0.50 10.47
N GLU A 61 -8.10 0.25 11.16
CA GLU A 61 -9.54 0.30 10.88
C GLU A 61 -9.91 1.07 9.63
N ASN A 62 -9.01 1.91 9.13
CA ASN A 62 -9.31 2.76 7.98
C ASN A 62 -9.14 2.07 6.64
N TYR A 63 -8.62 0.86 6.66
CA TYR A 63 -8.35 0.09 5.44
C TYR A 63 -8.97 -1.29 5.54
N PHE A 64 -9.20 -1.90 4.37
CA PHE A 64 -9.61 -3.31 4.31
C PHE A 64 -8.80 -4.00 3.21
N ARG A 65 -8.57 -5.29 3.40
CA ARG A 65 -7.79 -6.10 2.47
C ARG A 65 -8.73 -6.75 1.46
N GLN A 66 -8.40 -6.63 0.16
CA GLN A 66 -9.25 -7.13 -0.91
C GLN A 66 -8.42 -7.86 -1.95
N PHE A 67 -8.99 -8.88 -2.55
CA PHE A 67 -8.36 -9.61 -3.66
C PHE A 67 -8.46 -8.80 -4.94
N ILE A 68 -7.37 -8.81 -5.71
CA ILE A 68 -7.30 -8.15 -7.01
C ILE A 68 -6.44 -8.96 -7.97
N LYS A 69 -6.52 -8.61 -9.25
CA LYS A 69 -5.59 -9.07 -10.26
C LYS A 69 -4.52 -8.01 -10.48
N ILE A 70 -3.27 -8.40 -10.55
CA ILE A 70 -2.16 -7.47 -10.68
C ILE A 70 -1.20 -8.00 -11.74
N ASN A 71 -0.56 -7.08 -12.46
CA ASN A 71 0.38 -7.43 -13.50
C ASN A 71 1.80 -7.48 -12.94
N THR A 72 2.47 -8.59 -13.15
CA THR A 72 3.89 -8.73 -12.85
C THR A 72 4.66 -8.89 -14.15
N ILE A 73 5.97 -8.93 -14.07
CA ILE A 73 6.81 -9.16 -15.26
C ILE A 73 6.42 -10.47 -15.94
N LYS A 74 6.03 -11.46 -15.16
CA LYS A 74 5.76 -12.80 -15.70
C LYS A 74 4.36 -12.96 -16.28
N ASN A 75 3.35 -12.44 -15.56
CA ASN A 75 1.97 -12.62 -15.97
C ASN A 75 1.03 -11.83 -15.07
N ILE A 76 -0.27 -12.10 -15.20
CA ILE A 76 -1.29 -11.57 -14.31
C ILE A 76 -1.41 -12.53 -13.14
N GLU A 77 -1.33 -12.01 -11.92
CA GLU A 77 -1.39 -12.82 -10.71
C GLU A 77 -2.48 -12.32 -9.77
N ASP A 78 -2.98 -13.24 -8.95
CA ASP A 78 -3.88 -12.89 -7.86
C ASP A 78 -3.07 -12.30 -6.72
N ALA A 79 -3.58 -11.22 -6.13
CA ALA A 79 -2.93 -10.56 -5.01
C ALA A 79 -3.98 -9.98 -4.09
N GLN A 80 -3.53 -9.45 -2.97
CA GLN A 80 -4.39 -8.74 -2.04
C GLN A 80 -3.83 -7.34 -1.84
N ILE A 81 -4.71 -6.38 -1.68
CA ILE A 81 -4.32 -4.97 -1.53
C ILE A 81 -5.14 -4.37 -0.40
N TYR A 82 -4.53 -3.41 0.31
CA TYR A 82 -5.24 -2.63 1.30
C TYR A 82 -5.86 -1.41 0.64
N LEU A 83 -7.18 -1.31 0.71
CA LEU A 83 -7.94 -0.20 0.14
C LEU A 83 -8.58 0.61 1.25
N PRO A 84 -8.72 1.93 1.05
CA PRO A 84 -9.33 2.78 2.07
C PRO A 84 -10.82 2.53 2.19
N LYS A 85 -11.33 2.65 3.40
CA LYS A 85 -12.76 2.69 3.61
C LYS A 85 -13.28 4.04 3.14
N ALA A 86 -14.59 4.11 2.91
CA ALA A 86 -15.23 5.27 2.28
C ALA A 86 -15.07 6.57 3.07
N ASN A 87 -14.76 6.50 4.36
CA ASN A 87 -14.64 7.69 5.19
C ASN A 87 -13.30 8.43 5.04
N LEU A 88 -12.34 7.85 4.33
CA LEU A 88 -11.07 8.53 4.12
C LEU A 88 -11.19 9.54 2.99
N ILE A 89 -10.65 10.73 3.23
CA ILE A 89 -10.72 11.85 2.29
C ILE A 89 -9.33 12.12 1.75
N SER A 90 -9.25 12.33 0.43
CA SER A 90 -7.99 12.67 -0.22
C SER A 90 -7.72 14.17 -0.14
N SER A 91 -6.45 14.54 0.06
CA SER A 91 -6.00 15.94 -0.06
C SER A 91 -5.24 16.18 -1.37
N GLY A 92 -5.29 15.23 -2.30
CA GLY A 92 -4.69 15.39 -3.63
C GLY A 92 -3.79 14.24 -4.01
N PRO A 93 -3.09 14.37 -5.15
CA PRO A 93 -2.18 13.34 -5.61
C PRO A 93 -1.02 13.13 -4.63
N TRP A 94 -0.57 11.89 -4.53
CA TRP A 94 0.57 11.55 -3.69
C TRP A 94 1.81 11.45 -4.56
N ASN A 95 2.93 12.01 -4.06
CA ASN A 95 4.22 11.95 -4.72
C ASN A 95 5.24 11.41 -3.73
N TYR A 96 5.95 10.35 -4.13
CA TYR A 96 6.90 9.70 -3.24
C TYR A 96 8.02 10.65 -2.78
N ASP A 97 8.56 11.45 -3.70
CA ASP A 97 9.66 12.36 -3.36
C ASP A 97 9.24 13.40 -2.33
N ASP A 98 8.05 13.96 -2.49
CA ASP A 98 7.50 14.91 -1.53
C ASP A 98 7.27 14.25 -0.17
N TRP A 99 6.74 13.02 -0.19
CA TRP A 99 6.52 12.26 1.04
C TRP A 99 7.85 11.99 1.75
N TYR A 100 8.86 11.55 1.00
CA TYR A 100 10.17 11.24 1.55
C TYR A 100 10.79 12.47 2.24
N LYS A 101 10.68 13.63 1.60
CA LYS A 101 11.27 14.85 2.12
C LYS A 101 10.51 15.46 3.29
N ASN A 102 9.18 15.39 3.25
CA ASN A 102 8.34 16.18 4.15
C ASN A 102 7.59 15.34 5.18
N ASP A 103 7.24 14.12 4.86
CA ASP A 103 6.30 13.33 5.66
C ASP A 103 6.87 12.05 6.25
N MET A 104 7.91 11.48 5.63
CA MET A 104 8.42 10.17 6.04
C MET A 104 8.83 10.13 7.50
N LYS A 105 9.57 11.14 7.96
CA LYS A 105 10.02 11.19 9.34
C LYS A 105 8.84 11.24 10.30
N LYS A 106 7.85 12.08 9.98
CA LYS A 106 6.66 12.21 10.83
C LYS A 106 5.83 10.93 10.82
N PHE A 107 5.77 10.25 9.68
CA PHE A 107 5.08 8.97 9.60
C PHE A 107 5.70 7.95 10.55
N PHE A 108 7.03 7.81 10.50
CA PHE A 108 7.71 6.85 11.36
C PHE A 108 7.68 7.23 12.85
N GLU A 109 7.62 8.53 13.15
CA GLU A 109 7.55 8.97 14.54
C GLU A 109 6.15 8.86 15.13
N ASN A 110 5.11 9.14 14.32
CA ASN A 110 3.77 9.32 14.84
C ASN A 110 2.77 8.26 14.43
N GLU A 111 2.96 7.62 13.28
CA GLU A 111 1.93 6.74 12.71
C GLU A 111 2.38 5.29 12.56
N PHE A 112 3.69 5.07 12.46
CA PHE A 112 4.23 3.72 12.32
C PHE A 112 4.66 3.20 13.69
N ASP A 113 4.05 2.11 14.13
CA ASP A 113 4.38 1.46 15.39
C ASP A 113 5.08 0.14 15.12
N LEU A 114 6.40 0.14 15.28
CA LEU A 114 7.20 -1.07 15.07
C LEU A 114 6.80 -2.19 16.00
N ASN A 115 6.36 -1.86 17.21
CA ASN A 115 5.94 -2.88 18.16
C ASN A 115 4.63 -3.52 17.73
N GLY A 116 3.76 -2.78 17.09
CA GLY A 116 2.52 -3.30 16.56
C GLY A 116 2.70 -4.23 15.39
N VAL A 117 3.83 -4.11 14.69
CA VAL A 117 4.13 -4.94 13.51
C VAL A 117 4.89 -6.21 13.91
N LYS A 118 5.60 -6.13 14.99
CA LYS A 118 6.35 -7.26 15.51
C LYS A 118 5.39 -8.27 16.14
#